data_e7145d6fb42135d969b756670e6d2cb6
#
_entry.id   e7145d6fb42135d969b756670e6d2cb6
#
_cell.length_a   1.000
_cell.length_b   1.000
_cell.length_c   1.000
_cell.angle_alpha   90.00
_cell.angle_beta   90.00
_cell.angle_gamma   90.00
#
_symmetry.space_group_name_H-M   'P 1'
#
loop_
_entity.id
_entity.type
_entity.pdbx_description
1 polymer ?
#
loop_
_entity_poly.entity_id
_entity_poly.type
_entity_poly.pdbx_seq_one_letter_code
_entity_poly.pdbx_strand_id
1 'polypeptide(L)'
;TSDTAVFAACDKAISELKNLVRIIVNEFGGTNILITADHGFLYTYSPLKEEDKVDKRGFFDVDVTNPDITKKESIKRCVEYGRRYAIMQKGVQPDYLMPVKFLGGNTEFDGFAPRESIRIKMNGGGMNFVHGGISLQEMVVPVIEYHYLRNDSMEYRRNKQKYDTKPVTVNLLSANRKISNMIFSLNFYQKDAVSTNREAVTYQVYFTDEDGKQIS
;
A
#
# COMPACT_ATOMS: atom_id res chain seq x y z
N THR A 1 3.36 -4.01 -18.34
CA THR A 1 2.94 -2.87 -17.52
C THR A 1 4.13 -2.42 -16.70
N SER A 2 4.52 -1.16 -16.83
CA SER A 2 5.60 -0.61 -16.03
C SER A 2 5.09 -0.43 -14.58
N ASP A 3 5.99 -0.52 -13.60
CA ASP A 3 5.68 -0.31 -12.19
C ASP A 3 5.01 1.06 -11.94
N THR A 4 5.38 2.05 -12.74
CA THR A 4 4.77 3.40 -12.73
C THR A 4 3.27 3.35 -13.01
N ALA A 5 2.80 2.47 -13.89
CA ALA A 5 1.39 2.35 -14.20
C ALA A 5 0.57 1.78 -13.01
N VAL A 6 1.17 0.93 -12.18
CA VAL A 6 0.50 0.39 -10.99
C VAL A 6 0.30 1.47 -9.94
N PHE A 7 1.32 2.29 -9.67
CA PHE A 7 1.18 3.41 -8.71
C PHE A 7 0.22 4.48 -9.22
N ALA A 8 0.23 4.79 -10.51
CA ALA A 8 -0.77 5.69 -11.10
C ALA A 8 -2.20 5.13 -10.98
N ALA A 9 -2.37 3.81 -11.10
CA ALA A 9 -3.66 3.17 -10.88
C ALA A 9 -4.09 3.25 -9.40
N CYS A 10 -3.16 3.14 -8.44
CA CYS A 10 -3.44 3.35 -7.02
C CYS A 10 -3.91 4.79 -6.75
N ASP A 11 -3.24 5.79 -7.30
CA ASP A 11 -3.63 7.21 -7.15
C ASP A 11 -5.04 7.47 -7.72
N LYS A 12 -5.33 6.87 -8.87
CA LYS A 12 -6.66 6.93 -9.48
C LYS A 12 -7.71 6.28 -8.58
N ALA A 13 -7.44 5.08 -8.05
CA ALA A 13 -8.35 4.38 -7.15
C ALA A 13 -8.63 5.18 -5.87
N ILE A 14 -7.62 5.83 -5.28
CA ILE A 14 -7.79 6.72 -4.13
C ILE A 14 -8.71 7.89 -4.47
N SER A 15 -8.56 8.47 -5.67
CA SER A 15 -9.40 9.57 -6.14
C SER A 15 -10.85 9.13 -6.37
N GLU A 16 -11.06 7.93 -6.90
CA GLU A 16 -12.38 7.33 -7.07
C GLU A 16 -13.04 7.01 -5.72
N LEU A 17 -12.29 6.50 -4.74
CA LEU A 17 -12.77 6.27 -3.37
C LEU A 17 -13.22 7.57 -2.70
N LYS A 18 -12.45 8.66 -2.83
CA LYS A 18 -12.86 9.98 -2.32
C LYS A 18 -14.17 10.44 -2.94
N ASN A 19 -14.35 10.24 -4.24
CA ASN A 19 -15.59 10.57 -4.92
C ASN A 19 -16.77 9.70 -4.45
N LEU A 20 -16.53 8.40 -4.25
CA LEU A 20 -17.54 7.47 -3.74
C LEU A 20 -18.01 7.87 -2.33
N VAL A 21 -17.08 8.23 -1.43
CA VAL A 21 -17.42 8.74 -0.10
C VAL A 21 -18.33 9.97 -0.21
N ARG A 22 -18.02 10.90 -1.12
CA ARG A 22 -18.85 12.10 -1.35
C ARG A 22 -20.27 11.74 -1.83
N ILE A 23 -20.39 10.78 -2.73
CA ILE A 23 -21.70 10.28 -3.22
C ILE A 23 -22.48 9.64 -2.08
N ILE A 24 -21.85 8.77 -1.29
CA ILE A 24 -22.51 8.09 -0.16
C ILE A 24 -23.03 9.12 0.84
N VAL A 25 -22.27 10.16 1.15
CA VAL A 25 -22.70 11.20 2.07
C VAL A 25 -23.83 12.04 1.51
N ASN A 26 -23.70 12.52 0.27
CA ASN A 26 -24.63 13.50 -0.31
C ASN A 26 -25.93 12.88 -0.83
N GLU A 27 -25.86 11.70 -1.44
CA GLU A 27 -27.00 11.08 -2.11
C GLU A 27 -27.69 10.02 -1.23
N PHE A 28 -26.92 9.30 -0.43
CA PHE A 28 -27.46 8.23 0.43
C PHE A 28 -27.54 8.60 1.90
N GLY A 29 -27.02 9.78 2.29
CA GLY A 29 -27.06 10.24 3.67
C GLY A 29 -26.17 9.44 4.63
N GLY A 30 -25.18 8.71 4.11
CA GLY A 30 -24.24 7.96 4.93
C GLY A 30 -23.39 8.85 5.81
N THR A 31 -23.34 8.56 7.10
CA THR A 31 -22.59 9.36 8.08
C THR A 31 -21.35 8.67 8.62
N ASN A 32 -21.33 7.34 8.55
CA ASN A 32 -20.20 6.53 9.01
C ASN A 32 -19.78 5.61 7.86
N ILE A 33 -18.55 5.74 7.44
CA ILE A 33 -17.98 4.96 6.33
C ILE A 33 -16.66 4.37 6.81
N LEU A 34 -16.53 3.06 6.62
CA LEU A 34 -15.31 2.31 6.88
C LEU A 34 -14.68 1.93 5.55
N ILE A 35 -13.43 2.30 5.35
CA ILE A 35 -12.64 1.94 4.16
C ILE A 35 -11.52 1.05 4.62
N THR A 36 -11.42 -0.13 4.02
CA THR A 36 -10.36 -1.09 4.29
C THR A 36 -10.02 -1.86 3.03
N ALA A 37 -9.05 -2.76 3.11
CA ALA A 37 -8.66 -3.66 2.04
C ALA A 37 -8.71 -5.10 2.53
N ASP A 38 -8.84 -6.05 1.63
CA ASP A 38 -8.80 -7.49 1.90
C ASP A 38 -7.38 -7.97 2.24
N HIS A 39 -6.38 -7.44 1.56
CA HIS A 39 -4.95 -7.70 1.81
C HIS A 39 -4.10 -6.54 1.28
N GLY A 40 -2.85 -6.53 1.68
CA GLY A 40 -1.82 -5.69 1.08
C GLY A 40 -1.07 -6.41 -0.04
N PHE A 41 0.06 -5.89 -0.47
CA PHE A 41 0.91 -6.51 -1.47
C PHE A 41 2.39 -6.23 -1.18
N LEU A 42 3.24 -7.14 -1.62
CA LEU A 42 4.69 -6.99 -1.54
C LEU A 42 5.20 -6.46 -2.89
N TYR A 43 5.84 -5.31 -2.85
CA TYR A 43 6.49 -4.70 -3.99
C TYR A 43 8.01 -4.73 -3.87
N THR A 44 8.70 -5.09 -4.95
CA THR A 44 10.15 -4.96 -5.07
C THR A 44 10.50 -4.15 -6.31
N TYR A 45 11.24 -3.07 -6.11
CA TYR A 45 11.67 -2.19 -7.19
C TYR A 45 12.68 -2.85 -8.13
N SER A 46 13.67 -3.54 -7.54
CA SER A 46 14.72 -4.21 -8.30
C SER A 46 14.24 -5.55 -8.89
N PRO A 47 14.74 -5.94 -10.06
CA PRO A 47 14.50 -7.28 -10.59
C PRO A 47 14.96 -8.34 -9.59
N LEU A 48 14.12 -9.36 -9.40
CA LEU A 48 14.43 -10.47 -8.50
C LEU A 48 15.54 -11.32 -9.09
N LYS A 49 16.54 -11.58 -8.27
CA LYS A 49 17.61 -12.52 -8.60
C LYS A 49 17.11 -13.98 -8.48
N GLU A 50 17.86 -14.92 -8.99
CA GLU A 50 17.51 -16.35 -8.89
C GLU A 50 17.49 -16.84 -7.43
N GLU A 51 18.37 -16.30 -6.58
CA GLU A 51 18.42 -16.57 -5.13
C GLU A 51 17.15 -16.12 -4.38
N ASP A 52 16.41 -15.13 -4.92
CA ASP A 52 15.14 -14.65 -4.36
C ASP A 52 13.94 -15.53 -4.77
N LYS A 53 14.19 -16.65 -5.41
CA LYS A 53 13.16 -17.52 -5.97
C LYS A 53 13.30 -18.96 -5.51
N VAL A 54 12.21 -19.52 -5.03
CA VAL A 54 12.13 -20.95 -4.67
C VAL A 54 11.66 -21.74 -5.89
N ASP A 55 12.42 -22.79 -6.23
CA ASP A 55 12.02 -23.71 -7.29
C ASP A 55 10.90 -24.65 -6.78
N LYS A 56 9.88 -24.80 -7.60
CA LYS A 56 8.70 -25.60 -7.28
C LYS A 56 8.88 -27.11 -7.52
N ARG A 57 10.03 -27.56 -8.04
CA ARG A 57 10.24 -28.97 -8.38
C ARG A 57 10.06 -29.92 -7.19
N GLY A 58 10.33 -29.45 -5.97
CA GLY A 58 10.09 -30.22 -4.74
C GLY A 58 8.64 -30.21 -4.25
N PHE A 59 7.72 -29.47 -4.89
CA PHE A 59 6.32 -29.36 -4.45
C PHE A 59 5.41 -30.38 -5.11
N PHE A 60 5.85 -30.93 -6.24
CA PHE A 60 5.05 -31.84 -7.05
C PHE A 60 5.61 -33.24 -7.00
N ASP A 61 4.72 -34.17 -7.08
CA ASP A 61 4.84 -35.59 -7.33
C ASP A 61 6.14 -36.28 -6.89
N VAL A 62 6.05 -37.04 -5.84
CA VAL A 62 6.98 -38.14 -5.62
C VAL A 62 6.43 -39.32 -6.37
N ASP A 63 7.19 -39.82 -7.34
CA ASP A 63 6.99 -41.16 -7.88
C ASP A 63 7.13 -42.15 -6.73
N VAL A 64 6.03 -42.60 -6.18
CA VAL A 64 6.02 -43.69 -5.22
C VAL A 64 5.95 -44.97 -6.07
N THR A 65 7.07 -45.63 -6.22
CA THR A 65 7.10 -47.02 -6.71
C THR A 65 6.56 -47.89 -5.58
N ASN A 66 5.27 -48.19 -5.60
CA ASN A 66 4.71 -49.23 -4.76
C ASN A 66 5.15 -50.55 -5.37
N PRO A 67 5.88 -51.45 -4.64
CA PRO A 67 6.35 -52.69 -5.15
C PRO A 67 5.23 -53.65 -5.61
N ASP A 68 3.99 -53.41 -5.19
CA ASP A 68 2.84 -54.25 -5.53
C ASP A 68 1.97 -53.71 -6.68
N ILE A 69 2.29 -52.55 -7.24
CA ILE A 69 1.51 -51.94 -8.32
C ILE A 69 2.40 -51.64 -9.52
N THR A 70 2.01 -52.20 -10.67
CA THR A 70 2.69 -51.99 -11.97
C THR A 70 2.52 -50.59 -12.57
N LYS A 71 1.87 -49.67 -11.87
CA LYS A 71 1.69 -48.27 -12.27
C LYS A 71 2.38 -47.33 -11.28
N LYS A 72 3.16 -46.41 -11.81
CA LYS A 72 3.65 -45.26 -11.06
C LYS A 72 2.48 -44.38 -10.67
N GLU A 73 2.13 -44.37 -9.37
CA GLU A 73 1.20 -43.39 -8.83
C GLU A 73 1.96 -42.17 -8.41
N SER A 74 1.69 -41.02 -9.05
CA SER A 74 2.19 -39.74 -8.60
C SER A 74 1.29 -39.19 -7.51
N ILE A 75 1.79 -39.10 -6.29
CA ILE A 75 1.08 -38.45 -5.20
C ILE A 75 1.27 -36.95 -5.33
N LYS A 76 0.19 -36.23 -5.62
CA LYS A 76 0.18 -34.78 -5.68
C LYS A 76 0.38 -34.22 -4.26
N ARG A 77 1.58 -33.81 -3.93
CA ARG A 77 1.94 -33.24 -2.62
C ARG A 77 1.40 -31.83 -2.42
N CYS A 78 1.42 -31.00 -3.44
CA CYS A 78 0.91 -29.65 -3.43
C CYS A 78 -0.50 -29.60 -4.02
N VAL A 79 -1.43 -29.10 -3.25
CA VAL A 79 -2.84 -28.94 -3.65
C VAL A 79 -2.99 -27.67 -4.49
N GLU A 80 -2.42 -26.57 -3.98
CA GLU A 80 -2.45 -25.26 -4.63
C GLU A 80 -1.21 -24.46 -4.24
N TYR A 81 -0.77 -23.58 -5.11
CA TYR A 81 0.31 -22.64 -4.82
C TYR A 81 0.18 -21.35 -5.63
N GLY A 82 0.67 -20.29 -5.03
CA GLY A 82 0.87 -18.99 -5.66
C GLY A 82 2.32 -18.55 -5.55
N ARG A 83 2.60 -17.32 -5.89
CA ARG A 83 3.97 -16.78 -5.79
C ARG A 83 4.44 -16.62 -4.34
N ARG A 84 3.50 -16.51 -3.40
CA ARG A 84 3.75 -16.21 -2.00
C ARG A 84 3.11 -17.22 -1.03
N TYR A 85 2.53 -18.29 -1.50
CA TYR A 85 1.97 -19.34 -0.66
C TYR A 85 2.00 -20.70 -1.34
N ALA A 86 1.92 -21.74 -0.53
CA ALA A 86 1.66 -23.10 -0.98
C ALA A 86 0.76 -23.83 0.02
N ILE A 87 -0.21 -24.58 -0.49
CA ILE A 87 -1.09 -25.45 0.29
C ILE A 87 -0.68 -26.88 -0.01
N MET A 88 -0.20 -27.57 1.02
CA MET A 88 0.32 -28.93 0.91
C MET A 88 -0.63 -29.90 1.59
N GLN A 89 -0.56 -31.16 1.19
CA GLN A 89 -1.18 -32.23 1.97
C GLN A 89 -0.56 -32.29 3.37
N LYS A 90 -1.37 -32.69 4.35
CA LYS A 90 -0.95 -32.76 5.75
C LYS A 90 0.30 -33.62 5.93
N GLY A 91 1.26 -33.07 6.67
CA GLY A 91 2.52 -33.75 6.96
C GLY A 91 3.60 -33.58 5.90
N VAL A 92 3.30 -32.90 4.78
CA VAL A 92 4.32 -32.57 3.77
C VAL A 92 4.96 -31.23 4.13
N GLN A 93 6.28 -31.23 4.30
CA GLN A 93 7.07 -30.03 4.60
C GLN A 93 7.91 -29.68 3.36
N PRO A 94 7.58 -28.63 2.62
CA PRO A 94 8.41 -28.17 1.49
C PRO A 94 9.67 -27.46 2.02
N ASP A 95 10.78 -27.64 1.29
CA ASP A 95 12.01 -26.92 1.58
C ASP A 95 11.83 -25.39 1.36
N TYR A 96 12.56 -24.60 2.16
CA TYR A 96 12.61 -23.13 2.06
C TYR A 96 11.29 -22.38 2.31
N LEU A 97 10.22 -23.07 2.69
CA LEU A 97 8.96 -22.43 3.09
C LEU A 97 8.73 -22.55 4.60
N MET A 98 8.09 -21.54 5.16
CA MET A 98 7.69 -21.53 6.57
C MET A 98 6.26 -22.03 6.72
N PRO A 99 5.96 -22.87 7.72
CA PRO A 99 4.60 -23.25 8.01
C PRO A 99 3.79 -22.07 8.57
N VAL A 100 2.56 -21.90 8.07
CA VAL A 100 1.63 -20.84 8.47
C VAL A 100 0.57 -21.41 9.44
N LYS A 101 1.04 -22.03 10.52
CA LYS A 101 0.16 -22.73 11.48
C LYS A 101 -0.68 -21.79 12.36
N PHE A 102 -0.29 -20.53 12.45
CA PHE A 102 -0.98 -19.55 13.30
C PHE A 102 -2.34 -19.10 12.72
N LEU A 103 -2.61 -19.37 11.45
CA LEU A 103 -3.90 -19.04 10.85
C LEU A 103 -5.03 -19.99 11.28
N GLY A 104 -4.70 -21.00 12.06
CA GLY A 104 -5.67 -21.87 12.72
C GLY A 104 -6.41 -22.82 11.80
N GLY A 105 -7.03 -23.82 12.40
CA GLY A 105 -7.90 -24.75 11.72
C GLY A 105 -7.37 -26.18 11.75
N ASN A 106 -8.27 -27.10 12.05
CA ASN A 106 -8.02 -28.53 11.93
C ASN A 106 -8.39 -28.95 10.50
N THR A 107 -7.48 -28.63 9.56
CA THR A 107 -7.66 -28.93 8.15
C THR A 107 -6.84 -30.15 7.74
N GLU A 108 -7.23 -30.79 6.66
CA GLU A 108 -6.49 -31.86 6.01
C GLU A 108 -5.23 -31.36 5.28
N PHE A 109 -5.03 -30.06 5.27
CA PHE A 109 -3.96 -29.40 4.54
C PHE A 109 -3.11 -28.53 5.47
N ASP A 110 -1.84 -28.34 5.09
CA ASP A 110 -0.91 -27.44 5.76
C ASP A 110 -0.57 -26.27 4.82
N GLY A 111 -0.65 -25.05 5.35
CA GLY A 111 -0.27 -23.82 4.64
C GLY A 111 1.20 -23.48 4.85
N PHE A 112 1.84 -22.98 3.80
CA PHE A 112 3.23 -22.53 3.82
C PHE A 112 3.40 -21.22 3.06
N ALA A 113 4.36 -20.41 3.50
CA ALA A 113 4.72 -19.18 2.82
C ALA A 113 6.25 -19.02 2.77
N PRO A 114 6.80 -18.44 1.69
CA PRO A 114 8.21 -18.09 1.64
C PRO A 114 8.52 -16.94 2.60
N ARG A 115 9.74 -16.93 3.11
CA ARG A 115 10.25 -15.86 3.97
C ARG A 115 10.49 -14.59 3.18
N GLU A 116 10.52 -13.45 3.90
CA GLU A 116 10.92 -12.14 3.37
C GLU A 116 10.30 -11.81 2.01
N SER A 117 11.15 -11.44 1.05
CA SER A 117 10.75 -11.10 -0.30
C SER A 117 10.81 -12.26 -1.30
N ILE A 118 11.10 -13.47 -0.85
CA ILE A 118 11.24 -14.65 -1.71
C ILE A 118 9.92 -15.00 -2.41
N ARG A 119 10.00 -15.45 -3.67
CA ARG A 119 8.84 -15.89 -4.46
C ARG A 119 9.01 -17.34 -4.91
N ILE A 120 7.90 -18.04 -5.00
CA ILE A 120 7.82 -19.33 -5.66
C ILE A 120 7.83 -19.08 -7.18
N LYS A 121 8.69 -19.79 -7.92
CA LYS A 121 8.78 -19.66 -9.37
C LYS A 121 7.48 -20.08 -10.04
N MET A 122 6.92 -19.18 -10.83
CA MET A 122 5.75 -19.43 -11.65
C MET A 122 5.97 -18.85 -13.04
N ASN A 123 5.33 -19.45 -14.04
CA ASN A 123 5.35 -18.92 -15.40
C ASN A 123 4.62 -17.56 -15.47
N GLY A 124 5.07 -16.68 -16.35
CA GLY A 124 4.49 -15.37 -16.58
C GLY A 124 5.20 -14.22 -15.85
N GLY A 125 4.84 -12.99 -16.21
CA GLY A 125 5.36 -11.74 -15.63
C GLY A 125 4.76 -11.41 -14.28
N GLY A 126 5.03 -10.17 -13.78
CA GLY A 126 4.38 -9.65 -12.57
C GLY A 126 5.03 -10.11 -11.27
N MET A 127 6.32 -10.36 -11.27
CA MET A 127 7.05 -10.78 -10.06
C MET A 127 7.29 -9.65 -9.07
N ASN A 128 7.21 -8.40 -9.49
CA ASN A 128 7.49 -7.23 -8.64
C ASN A 128 6.32 -6.89 -7.71
N PHE A 129 5.09 -7.23 -8.10
CA PHE A 129 3.88 -7.07 -7.28
C PHE A 129 3.30 -8.45 -7.00
N VAL A 130 3.30 -8.86 -5.75
CA VAL A 130 2.79 -10.15 -5.30
C VAL A 130 2.05 -10.02 -3.98
N HIS A 131 1.15 -10.95 -3.72
CA HIS A 131 0.38 -11.02 -2.47
C HIS A 131 0.11 -12.49 -2.09
N GLY A 132 -0.52 -12.70 -0.95
CA GLY A 132 -0.89 -14.03 -0.45
C GLY A 132 0.13 -14.63 0.49
N GLY A 133 1.21 -13.91 0.82
CA GLY A 133 2.20 -14.31 1.82
C GLY A 133 1.93 -13.72 3.20
N ILE A 134 2.94 -13.83 4.07
CA ILE A 134 2.87 -13.46 5.48
C ILE A 134 3.74 -12.25 5.86
N SER A 135 4.22 -11.50 4.87
CA SER A 135 4.94 -10.26 5.16
C SER A 135 3.99 -9.19 5.72
N LEU A 136 4.52 -8.23 6.48
CA LEU A 136 3.72 -7.12 6.98
C LEU A 136 3.04 -6.35 5.86
N GLN A 137 3.71 -6.20 4.72
CA GLN A 137 3.17 -5.51 3.54
C GLN A 137 1.97 -6.24 2.92
N GLU A 138 1.88 -7.55 3.11
CA GLU A 138 0.79 -8.38 2.59
C GLU A 138 -0.37 -8.50 3.59
N MET A 139 -0.07 -8.53 4.90
CA MET A 139 -1.05 -8.81 5.95
C MET A 139 -1.64 -7.56 6.60
N VAL A 140 -0.88 -6.47 6.65
CA VAL A 140 -1.35 -5.23 7.28
C VAL A 140 -2.12 -4.40 6.26
N VAL A 141 -3.36 -4.11 6.57
CA VAL A 141 -4.25 -3.28 5.75
C VAL A 141 -4.65 -2.02 6.50
N PRO A 142 -4.90 -0.91 5.80
CA PRO A 142 -5.43 0.29 6.43
C PRO A 142 -6.88 0.07 6.85
N VAL A 143 -7.26 0.67 7.95
CA VAL A 143 -8.65 0.82 8.37
C VAL A 143 -8.89 2.31 8.55
N ILE A 144 -9.65 2.91 7.64
CA ILE A 144 -9.95 4.34 7.64
C ILE A 144 -11.41 4.51 8.02
N GLU A 145 -11.64 5.13 9.16
CA GLU A 145 -12.96 5.50 9.61
C GLU A 145 -13.25 6.95 9.19
N TYR A 146 -14.27 7.13 8.40
CA TYR A 146 -14.77 8.43 8.00
C TYR A 146 -16.11 8.69 8.69
N HIS A 147 -16.20 9.76 9.44
CA HIS A 147 -17.43 10.22 10.06
C HIS A 147 -17.83 11.57 9.50
N TYR A 148 -18.98 11.62 8.82
CA TYR A 148 -19.53 12.88 8.34
C TYR A 148 -20.20 13.64 9.46
N LEU A 149 -19.65 14.80 9.78
CA LEU A 149 -20.17 15.67 10.81
C LEU A 149 -20.90 16.87 10.17
N ARG A 150 -22.19 16.99 10.44
CA ARG A 150 -22.97 18.10 9.89
C ARG A 150 -22.54 19.41 10.54
N ASN A 151 -22.44 20.49 9.74
CA ASN A 151 -22.05 21.82 10.20
C ASN A 151 -23.03 22.44 11.23
N ASP A 152 -24.28 21.98 11.27
CA ASP A 152 -25.28 22.37 12.20
C ASP A 152 -25.31 21.54 13.51
N SER A 153 -24.54 20.45 13.56
CA SER A 153 -24.47 19.60 14.74
C SER A 153 -23.84 20.34 15.94
N MET A 154 -24.31 19.99 17.13
CA MET A 154 -23.74 20.54 18.35
C MET A 154 -22.28 20.19 18.55
N GLU A 155 -21.88 19.00 18.11
CA GLU A 155 -20.50 18.52 18.19
C GLU A 155 -19.58 19.36 17.31
N TYR A 156 -19.96 19.60 16.04
CA TYR A 156 -19.21 20.47 15.15
C TYR A 156 -19.09 21.90 15.71
N ARG A 157 -20.21 22.49 16.16
CA ARG A 157 -20.22 23.85 16.69
C ARG A 157 -19.31 24.02 17.91
N ARG A 158 -19.29 23.04 18.82
CA ARG A 158 -18.41 23.04 20.00
C ARG A 158 -16.94 22.88 19.69
N ASN A 159 -16.64 22.10 18.64
CA ASN A 159 -15.28 21.70 18.28
C ASN A 159 -14.85 22.24 16.90
N LYS A 160 -15.42 23.34 16.46
CA LYS A 160 -15.19 23.89 15.12
C LYS A 160 -13.70 24.03 14.79
N GLN A 161 -12.88 24.47 15.71
CA GLN A 161 -11.44 24.61 15.51
C GLN A 161 -10.71 23.27 15.27
N LYS A 162 -11.27 22.17 15.80
CA LYS A 162 -10.71 20.82 15.62
C LYS A 162 -11.06 20.26 14.23
N TYR A 163 -12.26 20.55 13.74
CA TYR A 163 -12.78 19.95 12.51
C TYR A 163 -12.52 20.80 11.26
N ASP A 164 -12.41 22.11 11.39
CA ASP A 164 -12.11 23.00 10.27
C ASP A 164 -10.64 22.82 9.84
N THR A 165 -10.44 22.20 8.70
CA THR A 165 -9.11 22.10 8.07
C THR A 165 -8.78 23.41 7.37
N LYS A 166 -7.60 23.95 7.63
CA LYS A 166 -7.09 25.17 7.01
C LYS A 166 -5.63 24.98 6.60
N PRO A 167 -5.22 25.58 5.49
CA PRO A 167 -3.81 25.60 5.13
C PRO A 167 -3.00 26.36 6.20
N VAL A 168 -1.75 25.94 6.41
CA VAL A 168 -0.82 26.71 7.25
C VAL A 168 -0.53 28.04 6.60
N THR A 169 -0.41 29.07 7.42
CA THR A 169 -0.06 30.41 6.94
C THR A 169 1.44 30.62 7.06
N VAL A 170 2.06 30.95 5.95
CA VAL A 170 3.48 31.31 5.88
C VAL A 170 3.59 32.77 5.46
N ASN A 171 4.27 33.57 6.24
CA ASN A 171 4.50 34.98 5.98
C ASN A 171 5.96 35.21 5.61
N LEU A 172 6.19 36.04 4.60
CA LEU A 172 7.50 36.55 4.27
C LEU A 172 7.83 37.68 5.25
N LEU A 173 8.86 37.51 6.07
CA LEU A 173 9.29 38.50 7.09
C LEU A 173 10.14 39.61 6.52
N SER A 174 10.69 39.45 5.32
CA SER A 174 11.55 40.46 4.70
C SER A 174 10.76 41.75 4.41
N ALA A 175 11.12 42.82 5.06
CA ALA A 175 10.47 44.11 4.91
C ALA A 175 10.66 44.72 3.52
N ASN A 176 11.83 44.44 2.90
CA ASN A 176 12.13 44.88 1.54
C ASN A 176 11.94 43.73 0.57
N ARG A 177 11.09 43.96 -0.43
CA ARG A 177 10.82 43.01 -1.51
C ARG A 177 11.67 43.27 -2.78
N LYS A 178 12.46 44.34 -2.77
CA LYS A 178 13.35 44.68 -3.87
C LYS A 178 14.73 44.09 -3.60
N ILE A 179 15.20 43.29 -4.54
CA ILE A 179 16.49 42.64 -4.47
C ILE A 179 17.44 43.39 -5.41
N SER A 180 18.50 43.96 -4.84
CA SER A 180 19.50 44.72 -5.57
C SER A 180 20.90 44.07 -5.56
N ASN A 181 21.08 43.00 -4.79
CA ASN A 181 22.33 42.30 -4.64
C ASN A 181 22.23 40.84 -5.12
N MET A 182 23.33 40.28 -5.60
CA MET A 182 23.41 38.88 -6.03
C MET A 182 23.28 37.89 -4.87
N ILE A 183 23.56 38.32 -3.62
CA ILE A 183 23.42 37.50 -2.41
C ILE A 183 22.34 38.18 -1.55
N PHE A 184 21.29 37.44 -1.28
CA PHE A 184 20.17 37.90 -0.45
C PHE A 184 19.58 36.74 0.35
N SER A 185 18.84 37.07 1.40
CA SER A 185 18.11 36.08 2.22
C SER A 185 16.63 36.43 2.27
N LEU A 186 15.80 35.42 2.12
CA LEU A 186 14.36 35.50 2.36
C LEU A 186 14.03 34.73 3.62
N ASN A 187 13.47 35.40 4.61
CA ASN A 187 13.03 34.79 5.85
C ASN A 187 11.52 34.58 5.82
N PHE A 188 11.11 33.34 6.02
CA PHE A 188 9.72 32.96 6.10
C PHE A 188 9.37 32.55 7.53
N TYR A 189 8.18 32.91 7.96
CA TYR A 189 7.64 32.52 9.26
C TYR A 189 6.36 31.71 9.05
N GLN A 190 6.36 30.49 9.50
CA GLN A 190 5.17 29.66 9.58
C GLN A 190 4.57 29.77 10.97
N LYS A 191 3.33 30.26 11.05
CA LYS A 191 2.64 30.50 12.31
C LYS A 191 2.23 29.22 13.01
N ASP A 192 1.64 28.29 12.27
CA ASP A 192 1.07 27.05 12.81
C ASP A 192 1.84 25.85 12.28
N ALA A 193 2.11 24.86 13.11
CA ALA A 193 2.67 23.59 12.65
C ALA A 193 1.65 22.82 11.80
N VAL A 194 2.14 22.05 10.83
CA VAL A 194 1.29 21.09 10.09
C VAL A 194 0.74 20.06 11.06
N SER A 195 -0.56 19.80 11.00
CA SER A 195 -1.26 18.90 11.90
C SER A 195 -2.50 18.32 11.18
N THR A 196 -3.30 17.53 11.90
CA THR A 196 -4.52 16.92 11.34
C THR A 196 -5.52 17.93 10.77
N ASN A 197 -5.52 19.18 11.29
CA ASN A 197 -6.41 20.26 10.84
C ASN A 197 -5.64 21.50 10.30
N ARG A 198 -4.37 21.32 10.01
CA ARG A 198 -3.50 22.33 9.37
C ARG A 198 -2.75 21.69 8.22
N GLU A 199 -3.21 21.94 7.01
CA GLU A 199 -2.66 21.35 5.78
C GLU A 199 -1.34 22.00 5.40
N ALA A 200 -0.40 21.17 4.94
CA ALA A 200 0.84 21.67 4.33
C ALA A 200 0.53 22.46 3.05
N VAL A 201 1.29 23.50 2.81
CA VAL A 201 1.16 24.34 1.61
C VAL A 201 2.49 24.40 0.89
N THR A 202 2.42 24.30 -0.42
CA THR A 202 3.58 24.52 -1.29
C THR A 202 3.49 25.92 -1.86
N TYR A 203 4.52 26.72 -1.62
CA TYR A 203 4.65 28.06 -2.17
C TYR A 203 5.67 28.05 -3.30
N GLN A 204 5.29 28.63 -4.41
CA GLN A 204 6.23 28.89 -5.49
C GLN A 204 6.74 30.33 -5.37
N VAL A 205 8.05 30.48 -5.26
CA VAL A 205 8.71 31.79 -5.20
C VAL A 205 9.36 32.06 -6.54
N TYR A 206 9.11 33.20 -7.10
CA TYR A 206 9.69 33.65 -8.37
C TYR A 206 10.09 35.11 -8.30
N PHE A 207 10.99 35.51 -9.14
CA PHE A 207 11.42 36.89 -9.29
C PHE A 207 10.61 37.56 -10.39
N THR A 208 10.39 38.86 -10.20
CA THR A 208 9.80 39.72 -11.22
C THR A 208 10.72 40.92 -11.50
N ASP A 209 10.66 41.44 -12.70
CA ASP A 209 11.24 42.75 -13.02
C ASP A 209 10.40 43.92 -12.40
N GLU A 210 10.80 45.15 -12.68
CA GLU A 210 10.12 46.33 -12.14
C GLU A 210 8.69 46.49 -12.69
N ASP A 211 8.40 45.90 -13.83
CA ASP A 211 7.08 45.89 -14.49
C ASP A 211 6.21 44.72 -13.99
N GLY A 212 6.68 43.90 -13.09
CA GLY A 212 5.97 42.74 -12.52
C GLY A 212 6.01 41.48 -13.39
N LYS A 213 6.81 41.45 -14.45
CA LYS A 213 6.96 40.28 -15.30
C LYS A 213 7.92 39.29 -14.64
N GLN A 214 7.51 38.01 -14.62
CA GLN A 214 8.34 36.96 -14.08
C GLN A 214 9.65 36.80 -14.83
N ILE A 215 10.75 36.78 -14.09
CA ILE A 215 12.07 36.47 -14.58
C ILE A 215 12.34 35.00 -14.23
N SER A 216 12.71 34.20 -15.21
CA SER A 216 12.99 32.77 -15.05
C SER A 216 14.20 32.50 -14.19
#